data_0a153115dd808759555d94f5490879eb
#
_entry.id   0a153115dd808759555d94f5490879eb
#
_cell.length_a   1.000
_cell.length_b   1.000
_cell.length_c   1.000
_cell.angle_alpha   90.00
_cell.angle_beta   90.00
_cell.angle_gamma   90.00
#
_symmetry.space_group_name_H-M   'P 1'
#
loop_
_entity.id
_entity.type
_entity.pdbx_description
1 polymer ?
#
loop_
_entity_poly.entity_id
_entity_poly.type
_entity_poly.pdbx_seq_one_letter_code
_entity_poly.pdbx_strand_id
1 'polypeptide(L)'
;MSPNFDELVGGDLDRSERDRLRKVHDLLLAAGPPEELPPHLEAGPTLAMTLAKSHKPVRRRVALLAAAVSTLAVAFLGGYLAGNHGGGIATGKSMQLAGTEVAPTARASLKLLPEDTSGNLPMTLTATGLPKLGRGWYYEVYLVRNGKIFAPCGWFVSKGVDRGVDVTLNAPYDLRPGDTWIVAKHFWRAARPGAVVLRPTT
;
A
#
# COMPACT_ATOMS: atom_id res chain seq x y z
N MET A 1 9.34 -15.30 -35.24
CA MET A 1 8.67 -16.60 -35.35
C MET A 1 7.53 -16.59 -34.33
N SER A 2 6.27 -16.50 -34.78
CA SER A 2 5.13 -16.43 -33.84
C SER A 2 4.89 -17.83 -33.26
N PRO A 3 4.71 -17.96 -31.95
CA PRO A 3 4.44 -19.25 -31.32
C PRO A 3 3.10 -19.81 -31.82
N ASN A 4 3.05 -21.12 -32.07
CA ASN A 4 1.83 -21.79 -32.54
C ASN A 4 0.85 -21.90 -31.36
N PHE A 5 -0.42 -21.53 -31.56
CA PHE A 5 -1.46 -21.58 -30.55
C PHE A 5 -1.58 -22.96 -29.89
N ASP A 6 -1.55 -24.04 -30.69
CA ASP A 6 -1.70 -25.40 -30.16
C ASP A 6 -0.51 -25.89 -29.31
N GLU A 7 0.64 -25.23 -29.44
CA GLU A 7 1.85 -25.49 -28.64
C GLU A 7 1.80 -24.77 -27.27
N LEU A 8 1.08 -23.64 -27.21
CA LEU A 8 0.91 -22.84 -25.98
C LEU A 8 -0.22 -23.37 -25.10
N VAL A 9 -1.23 -23.99 -25.70
CA VAL A 9 -2.45 -24.42 -25.03
C VAL A 9 -2.49 -25.95 -25.01
N GLY A 10 -2.12 -26.56 -23.89
CA GLY A 10 -2.11 -28.01 -23.73
C GLY A 10 -3.41 -28.71 -24.14
N GLY A 11 -3.37 -30.07 -24.28
CA GLY A 11 -4.45 -30.86 -24.85
C GLY A 11 -5.74 -31.01 -24.02
N ASP A 12 -5.75 -30.55 -22.76
CA ASP A 12 -6.80 -30.88 -21.77
C ASP A 12 -7.99 -29.88 -21.72
N LEU A 13 -8.06 -28.92 -22.65
CA LEU A 13 -9.12 -27.92 -22.68
C LEU A 13 -10.36 -28.41 -23.46
N ASP A 14 -11.54 -28.05 -22.97
CA ASP A 14 -12.78 -28.24 -23.71
C ASP A 14 -12.85 -27.35 -24.99
N ARG A 15 -13.75 -27.71 -25.90
CA ARG A 15 -13.86 -26.98 -27.18
C ARG A 15 -14.21 -25.50 -26.97
N SER A 16 -15.09 -25.17 -26.04
CA SER A 16 -15.57 -23.81 -25.84
C SER A 16 -14.47 -22.91 -25.29
N GLU A 17 -13.66 -23.44 -24.40
CA GLU A 17 -12.52 -22.75 -23.80
C GLU A 17 -11.38 -22.57 -24.81
N ARG A 18 -11.12 -23.57 -25.61
CA ARG A 18 -10.15 -23.51 -26.71
C ARG A 18 -10.52 -22.43 -27.74
N ASP A 19 -11.80 -22.31 -28.10
CA ASP A 19 -12.27 -21.29 -29.04
C ASP A 19 -12.15 -19.87 -28.47
N ARG A 20 -12.40 -19.70 -27.17
CA ARG A 20 -12.17 -18.41 -26.47
C ARG A 20 -10.70 -18.03 -26.46
N LEU A 21 -9.82 -18.98 -26.12
CA LEU A 21 -8.37 -18.72 -26.08
C LEU A 21 -7.80 -18.44 -27.47
N ARG A 22 -8.29 -19.11 -28.51
CA ARG A 22 -7.91 -18.84 -29.89
C ARG A 22 -8.27 -17.41 -30.29
N LYS A 23 -9.47 -16.94 -29.94
CA LYS A 23 -9.89 -15.56 -30.18
C LYS A 23 -8.97 -14.53 -29.51
N VAL A 24 -8.55 -14.79 -28.27
CA VAL A 24 -7.61 -13.94 -27.53
C VAL A 24 -6.24 -13.95 -28.19
N HIS A 25 -5.74 -15.13 -28.58
CA HIS A 25 -4.47 -15.29 -29.29
C HIS A 25 -4.45 -14.49 -30.61
N ASP A 26 -5.51 -14.60 -31.41
CA ASP A 26 -5.64 -13.88 -32.67
C ASP A 26 -5.65 -12.35 -32.45
N LEU A 27 -6.32 -11.88 -31.39
CA LEU A 27 -6.30 -10.47 -31.01
C LEU A 27 -4.90 -9.99 -30.59
N LEU A 28 -4.16 -10.81 -29.85
CA LEU A 28 -2.78 -10.48 -29.44
C LEU A 28 -1.84 -10.43 -30.66
N LEU A 29 -2.00 -11.37 -31.61
CA LEU A 29 -1.24 -11.35 -32.86
C LEU A 29 -1.58 -10.13 -33.71
N ALA A 30 -2.85 -9.73 -33.76
CA ALA A 30 -3.30 -8.53 -34.47
C ALA A 30 -2.81 -7.22 -33.85
N ALA A 31 -2.64 -7.20 -32.50
CA ALA A 31 -2.08 -6.04 -31.80
C ALA A 31 -0.58 -5.82 -32.12
N GLY A 32 0.12 -6.85 -32.59
CA GLY A 32 1.54 -6.78 -32.91
C GLY A 32 2.46 -6.79 -31.66
N PRO A 33 3.76 -6.80 -31.85
CA PRO A 33 4.72 -6.69 -30.77
C PRO A 33 4.59 -5.31 -30.10
N PRO A 34 4.81 -5.23 -28.78
CA PRO A 34 4.83 -3.94 -28.07
C PRO A 34 5.92 -3.04 -28.65
N GLU A 35 5.69 -1.72 -28.60
CA GLU A 35 6.73 -0.76 -29.01
C GLU A 35 8.01 -1.01 -28.21
N GLU A 36 9.17 -0.87 -28.90
CA GLU A 36 10.47 -1.00 -28.25
C GLU A 36 10.58 0.02 -27.10
N LEU A 37 11.05 -0.45 -25.94
CA LEU A 37 11.29 0.40 -24.79
C LEU A 37 12.30 1.50 -25.18
N PRO A 38 12.02 2.78 -24.83
CA PRO A 38 13.00 3.83 -25.01
C PRO A 38 14.33 3.48 -24.33
N PRO A 39 15.50 3.76 -24.97
CA PRO A 39 16.81 3.33 -24.48
C PRO A 39 17.15 3.73 -23.04
N HIS A 40 16.54 4.80 -22.51
CA HIS A 40 16.72 5.25 -21.13
C HIS A 40 16.02 4.35 -20.11
N LEU A 41 15.04 3.52 -20.50
CA LEU A 41 14.37 2.54 -19.65
C LEU A 41 15.09 1.19 -19.65
N GLU A 42 15.85 0.87 -20.70
CA GLU A 42 16.68 -0.34 -20.76
C GLU A 42 17.89 -0.27 -19.81
N ALA A 43 18.40 0.94 -19.56
CA ALA A 43 19.60 1.15 -18.76
C ALA A 43 19.44 0.91 -17.25
N GLY A 44 18.23 0.67 -16.75
CA GLY A 44 17.96 0.50 -15.32
C GLY A 44 18.37 1.72 -14.46
N PRO A 45 18.00 1.79 -13.20
CA PRO A 45 18.38 2.90 -12.32
C PRO A 45 19.89 2.86 -12.03
N THR A 46 20.67 3.72 -12.67
CA THR A 46 22.09 3.91 -12.37
C THR A 46 22.18 4.69 -11.06
N LEU A 47 22.59 4.03 -9.97
CA LEU A 47 22.99 4.69 -8.73
C LEU A 47 24.33 5.42 -8.97
N ALA A 48 24.26 6.59 -9.58
CA ALA A 48 25.39 7.50 -9.67
C ALA A 48 25.62 8.16 -8.29
N MET A 49 26.25 7.45 -7.37
CA MET A 49 26.85 8.02 -6.18
C MET A 49 28.08 8.82 -6.58
N THR A 50 27.92 10.05 -7.01
CA THR A 50 29.03 10.99 -7.15
C THR A 50 29.38 11.53 -5.76
N LEU A 51 30.28 10.84 -5.06
CA LEU A 51 31.01 11.38 -3.91
C LEU A 51 32.00 12.44 -4.40
N ALA A 52 31.53 13.66 -4.53
CA ALA A 52 32.42 14.81 -4.73
C ALA A 52 33.13 15.15 -3.41
N LYS A 53 34.37 14.68 -3.29
CA LYS A 53 35.28 14.98 -2.19
C LYS A 53 35.82 16.41 -2.35
N SER A 54 35.17 17.38 -1.70
CA SER A 54 35.65 18.77 -1.63
C SER A 54 36.27 19.04 -0.26
N HIS A 55 37.58 19.16 -0.22
CA HIS A 55 38.36 19.63 0.93
C HIS A 55 38.44 21.17 0.91
N LYS A 56 37.78 21.87 1.86
CA LYS A 56 38.01 23.28 2.18
C LYS A 56 37.77 23.55 3.68
N PRO A 57 38.41 24.59 4.29
CA PRO A 57 38.81 24.62 5.69
C PRO A 57 37.68 24.72 6.71
N VAL A 58 37.83 23.98 7.80
CA VAL A 58 36.83 23.50 8.77
C VAL A 58 36.25 24.61 9.68
N ARG A 59 36.93 25.71 9.95
CA ARG A 59 36.52 26.63 11.04
C ARG A 59 35.31 27.53 10.75
N ARG A 60 35.04 27.89 9.49
CA ARG A 60 33.82 28.68 9.13
C ARG A 60 32.57 27.84 8.96
N ARG A 61 32.71 26.55 8.74
CA ARG A 61 31.58 25.64 8.49
C ARG A 61 30.87 25.15 9.76
N VAL A 62 31.58 25.13 10.91
CA VAL A 62 30.99 24.68 12.18
C VAL A 62 29.98 25.76 12.70
N ALA A 63 30.26 27.04 12.51
CA ALA A 63 29.33 28.11 12.91
C ALA A 63 28.07 28.17 12.04
N LEU A 64 28.18 27.86 10.74
CA LEU A 64 27.03 27.79 9.82
C LEU A 64 26.18 26.53 10.03
N LEU A 65 26.78 25.41 10.42
CA LEU A 65 26.06 24.19 10.76
C LEU A 65 25.26 24.33 12.08
N ALA A 66 25.81 25.01 13.07
CA ALA A 66 25.10 25.29 14.32
C ALA A 66 23.87 26.18 14.11
N ALA A 67 23.95 27.19 13.23
CA ALA A 67 22.83 28.06 12.87
C ALA A 67 21.77 27.29 12.02
N ALA A 68 22.17 26.38 11.14
CA ALA A 68 21.25 25.59 10.33
C ALA A 68 20.49 24.55 11.17
N VAL A 69 21.11 23.95 12.18
CA VAL A 69 20.45 22.98 13.07
C VAL A 69 19.42 23.68 13.97
N SER A 70 19.69 24.88 14.47
CA SER A 70 18.72 25.63 15.28
C SER A 70 17.52 26.13 14.48
N THR A 71 17.70 26.56 13.22
CA THR A 71 16.56 26.91 12.34
C THR A 71 15.73 25.70 11.93
N LEU A 72 16.36 24.55 11.70
CA LEU A 72 15.63 23.31 11.45
C LEU A 72 14.80 22.84 12.67
N ALA A 73 15.36 22.95 13.89
CA ALA A 73 14.65 22.59 15.11
C ALA A 73 13.43 23.51 15.37
N VAL A 74 13.55 24.82 15.14
CA VAL A 74 12.43 25.77 15.27
C VAL A 74 11.38 25.55 14.17
N ALA A 75 11.79 25.27 12.94
CA ALA A 75 10.87 24.94 11.85
C ALA A 75 10.14 23.59 12.10
N PHE A 76 10.83 22.63 12.69
CA PHE A 76 10.24 21.32 13.02
C PHE A 76 9.24 21.43 14.18
N LEU A 77 9.58 22.20 15.25
CA LEU A 77 8.67 22.48 16.36
C LEU A 77 7.49 23.36 15.93
N GLY A 78 7.73 24.37 15.12
CA GLY A 78 6.68 25.24 14.57
C GLY A 78 5.76 24.51 13.62
N GLY A 79 6.29 23.64 12.74
CA GLY A 79 5.52 22.80 11.84
C GLY A 79 4.70 21.74 12.57
N TYR A 80 5.24 21.18 13.64
CA TYR A 80 4.54 20.20 14.48
C TYR A 80 3.36 20.81 15.24
N LEU A 81 3.51 22.03 15.75
CA LEU A 81 2.43 22.75 16.46
C LEU A 81 1.38 23.34 15.50
N ALA A 82 1.78 23.81 14.32
CA ALA A 82 0.85 24.36 13.33
C ALA A 82 0.10 23.26 12.55
N GLY A 83 0.71 22.10 12.33
CA GLY A 83 0.10 20.96 11.62
C GLY A 83 -1.07 20.29 12.36
N ASN A 84 -1.28 20.62 13.65
CA ASN A 84 -2.29 19.95 14.47
C ASN A 84 -3.66 20.66 14.46
N HIS A 85 -3.85 21.74 13.70
CA HIS A 85 -5.07 22.57 13.72
C HIS A 85 -5.88 22.57 12.42
N GLY A 86 -5.49 21.78 11.41
CA GLY A 86 -6.25 21.67 10.17
C GLY A 86 -7.15 20.44 10.18
N GLY A 87 -8.48 20.61 10.14
CA GLY A 87 -9.47 19.53 10.12
C GLY A 87 -9.52 18.67 8.83
N GLY A 88 -8.42 18.62 8.07
CA GLY A 88 -8.16 17.62 7.04
C GLY A 88 -7.47 16.41 7.66
N ILE A 89 -7.64 15.24 7.07
CA ILE A 89 -6.90 14.03 7.48
C ILE A 89 -5.41 14.30 7.15
N ALA A 90 -4.66 14.75 8.15
CA ALA A 90 -3.26 15.17 7.98
C ALA A 90 -2.45 13.95 7.52
N THR A 91 -1.80 14.07 6.39
CA THR A 91 -0.76 13.16 5.90
C THR A 91 0.28 12.92 7.00
N GLY A 92 0.56 11.65 7.31
CA GLY A 92 1.44 11.28 8.41
C GLY A 92 0.72 10.95 9.74
N LYS A 93 -0.61 11.15 9.82
CA LYS A 93 -1.40 10.73 10.98
C LYS A 93 -1.46 9.21 11.07
N SER A 94 -1.12 8.66 12.22
CA SER A 94 -1.32 7.24 12.51
C SER A 94 -2.62 7.06 13.29
N MET A 95 -3.39 6.06 12.90
CA MET A 95 -4.60 5.63 13.60
C MET A 95 -4.29 4.32 14.31
N GLN A 96 -4.62 4.25 15.60
CA GLN A 96 -4.49 3.01 16.37
C GLN A 96 -5.78 2.19 16.26
N LEU A 97 -5.62 0.89 16.05
CA LEU A 97 -6.72 -0.06 15.98
C LEU A 97 -6.55 -1.09 17.09
N ALA A 98 -7.63 -1.37 17.81
CA ALA A 98 -7.67 -2.39 18.85
C ALA A 98 -8.46 -3.61 18.39
N GLY A 99 -8.09 -4.77 18.95
CA GLY A 99 -8.79 -6.02 18.73
C GLY A 99 -10.22 -6.00 19.26
N THR A 100 -11.12 -6.67 18.53
CA THR A 100 -12.48 -6.95 18.98
C THR A 100 -12.51 -8.25 19.78
N GLU A 101 -13.69 -8.68 20.21
CA GLU A 101 -13.90 -9.98 20.89
C GLU A 101 -13.37 -11.17 20.07
N VAL A 102 -13.32 -11.05 18.74
CA VAL A 102 -12.84 -12.10 17.82
C VAL A 102 -11.32 -12.25 17.86
N ALA A 103 -10.59 -11.19 18.22
CA ALA A 103 -9.14 -11.16 18.31
C ALA A 103 -8.70 -10.14 19.39
N PRO A 104 -8.96 -10.38 20.67
CA PRO A 104 -8.83 -9.37 21.73
C PRO A 104 -7.39 -8.91 21.98
N THR A 105 -6.41 -9.72 21.63
CA THR A 105 -4.98 -9.39 21.73
C THR A 105 -4.44 -8.65 20.53
N ALA A 106 -5.21 -8.59 19.43
CA ALA A 106 -4.75 -7.93 18.22
C ALA A 106 -4.63 -6.41 18.41
N ARG A 107 -3.60 -5.84 17.84
CA ARG A 107 -3.34 -4.39 17.79
C ARG A 107 -2.81 -4.04 16.42
N ALA A 108 -3.15 -2.85 15.93
CA ALA A 108 -2.54 -2.35 14.73
C ALA A 108 -2.40 -0.82 14.75
N SER A 109 -1.45 -0.35 13.95
CA SER A 109 -1.26 1.05 13.61
C SER A 109 -1.39 1.20 12.10
N LEU A 110 -2.27 2.08 11.65
CA LEU A 110 -2.45 2.43 10.26
C LEU A 110 -1.94 3.85 10.05
N LYS A 111 -0.90 4.01 9.24
CA LYS A 111 -0.28 5.29 8.93
C LYS A 111 -0.64 5.70 7.50
N LEU A 112 -1.22 6.88 7.34
CA LEU A 112 -1.48 7.48 6.03
C LEU A 112 -0.21 8.15 5.52
N LEU A 113 0.10 7.92 4.26
CA LEU A 113 1.21 8.54 3.55
C LEU A 113 0.69 9.66 2.64
N PRO A 114 1.57 10.53 2.12
CA PRO A 114 1.18 11.52 1.12
C PRO A 114 0.52 10.86 -0.09
N GLU A 115 -0.47 11.55 -0.65
CA GLU A 115 -1.08 11.18 -1.93
C GLU A 115 0.00 11.06 -3.01
N ASP A 116 -0.08 10.01 -3.81
CA ASP A 116 0.84 9.80 -4.91
C ASP A 116 0.44 10.62 -6.16
N THR A 117 1.28 10.61 -7.17
CA THR A 117 1.05 11.36 -8.42
C THR A 117 -0.17 10.86 -9.22
N SER A 118 -0.73 9.72 -8.86
CA SER A 118 -1.90 9.12 -9.49
C SER A 118 -3.19 9.37 -8.71
N GLY A 119 -3.13 10.16 -7.63
CA GLY A 119 -4.29 10.46 -6.78
C GLY A 119 -4.64 9.33 -5.81
N ASN A 120 -3.76 8.35 -5.60
CA ASN A 120 -3.98 7.34 -4.58
C ASN A 120 -3.42 7.78 -3.25
N LEU A 121 -4.04 7.34 -2.17
CA LEU A 121 -3.54 7.54 -0.81
C LEU A 121 -2.90 6.23 -0.30
N PRO A 122 -1.56 6.12 -0.36
CA PRO A 122 -0.86 4.98 0.19
C PRO A 122 -0.97 4.97 1.71
N MET A 123 -1.05 3.78 2.30
CA MET A 123 -1.08 3.61 3.75
C MET A 123 -0.28 2.38 4.16
N THR A 124 0.35 2.44 5.32
CA THR A 124 1.05 1.29 5.92
C THR A 124 0.27 0.82 7.13
N LEU A 125 -0.06 -0.46 7.14
CA LEU A 125 -0.65 -1.15 8.28
C LEU A 125 0.40 -2.04 8.92
N THR A 126 0.71 -1.78 10.19
CA THR A 126 1.51 -2.67 11.04
C THR A 126 0.58 -3.31 12.05
N ALA A 127 0.46 -4.63 12.05
CA ALA A 127 -0.46 -5.36 12.93
C ALA A 127 0.24 -6.50 13.68
N THR A 128 -0.19 -6.77 14.90
CA THR A 128 0.27 -7.87 15.76
C THR A 128 -0.92 -8.58 16.39
N GLY A 129 -0.71 -9.79 16.91
CA GLY A 129 -1.75 -10.53 17.62
C GLY A 129 -2.89 -11.08 16.75
N LEU A 130 -2.73 -11.06 15.42
CA LEU A 130 -3.74 -11.59 14.50
C LEU A 130 -3.56 -13.10 14.31
N PRO A 131 -4.60 -13.92 14.54
CA PRO A 131 -4.55 -15.36 14.30
C PRO A 131 -4.28 -15.69 12.82
N LYS A 132 -3.64 -16.83 12.57
CA LYS A 132 -3.57 -17.40 11.24
C LYS A 132 -4.98 -17.88 10.83
N LEU A 133 -5.43 -17.49 9.65
CA LEU A 133 -6.72 -17.92 9.11
C LEU A 133 -6.58 -19.25 8.34
N GLY A 134 -7.68 -19.96 8.23
CA GLY A 134 -7.77 -21.16 7.40
C GLY A 134 -7.70 -20.88 5.90
N ARG A 135 -7.63 -21.95 5.10
CA ARG A 135 -7.55 -21.84 3.64
C ARG A 135 -8.77 -21.08 3.08
N GLY A 136 -8.50 -20.14 2.17
CA GLY A 136 -9.53 -19.32 1.53
C GLY A 136 -9.99 -18.12 2.35
N TRP A 137 -9.43 -17.91 3.56
CA TRP A 137 -9.68 -16.75 4.40
C TRP A 137 -8.49 -15.82 4.41
N TYR A 138 -8.76 -14.52 4.45
CA TYR A 138 -7.78 -13.46 4.57
C TYR A 138 -8.32 -12.29 5.41
N TYR A 139 -7.48 -11.38 5.77
CA TYR A 139 -7.86 -10.11 6.40
C TYR A 139 -7.97 -9.05 5.32
N GLU A 140 -9.00 -8.22 5.41
CA GLU A 140 -9.22 -7.13 4.49
C GLU A 140 -9.46 -5.84 5.27
N VAL A 141 -8.83 -4.77 4.79
CA VAL A 141 -8.95 -3.43 5.36
C VAL A 141 -10.04 -2.70 4.61
N TYR A 142 -10.97 -2.14 5.35
CA TYR A 142 -12.10 -1.39 4.80
C TYR A 142 -12.09 0.04 5.29
N LEU A 143 -12.35 0.97 4.39
CA LEU A 143 -12.72 2.33 4.70
C LEU A 143 -14.18 2.34 5.21
N VAL A 144 -14.40 2.98 6.33
CA VAL A 144 -15.72 3.16 6.94
C VAL A 144 -16.09 4.64 6.89
N ARG A 145 -17.23 4.93 6.32
CA ARG A 145 -17.79 6.27 6.17
C ARG A 145 -19.18 6.31 6.76
N ASN A 146 -19.45 7.28 7.63
CA ASN A 146 -20.75 7.39 8.33
C ASN A 146 -21.16 6.07 9.02
N GLY A 147 -20.22 5.37 9.65
CA GLY A 147 -20.47 4.11 10.36
C GLY A 147 -20.74 2.89 9.46
N LYS A 148 -20.68 3.03 8.14
CA LYS A 148 -20.89 1.94 7.17
C LYS A 148 -19.61 1.65 6.39
N ILE A 149 -19.40 0.38 6.06
CA ILE A 149 -18.33 -0.03 5.14
C ILE A 149 -18.59 0.63 3.80
N PHE A 150 -17.59 1.44 3.36
CA PHE A 150 -17.67 2.19 2.12
C PHE A 150 -16.94 1.46 1.00
N ALA A 151 -15.67 1.05 1.23
CA ALA A 151 -14.86 0.44 0.20
C ALA A 151 -13.70 -0.38 0.78
N PRO A 152 -13.21 -1.43 0.09
CA PRO A 152 -11.99 -2.13 0.44
C PRO A 152 -10.76 -1.30 0.09
N CYS A 153 -9.73 -1.35 0.94
CA CYS A 153 -8.44 -0.68 0.75
C CYS A 153 -7.29 -1.67 0.50
N GLY A 154 -7.56 -2.95 0.58
CA GLY A 154 -6.59 -4.02 0.34
C GLY A 154 -6.71 -5.15 1.35
N TRP A 155 -5.94 -6.21 1.12
CA TRP A 155 -6.01 -7.45 1.90
C TRP A 155 -4.63 -7.99 2.23
N PHE A 156 -4.56 -8.83 3.26
CA PHE A 156 -3.34 -9.49 3.70
C PHE A 156 -3.64 -10.79 4.46
N VAL A 157 -2.59 -11.57 4.70
CA VAL A 157 -2.66 -12.79 5.50
C VAL A 157 -1.74 -12.68 6.72
N SER A 158 -2.17 -13.22 7.86
CA SER A 158 -1.33 -13.34 9.05
C SER A 158 -0.69 -14.73 9.12
N LYS A 159 0.56 -14.77 9.56
CA LYS A 159 1.30 -16.01 9.83
C LYS A 159 1.05 -16.55 11.24
N GLY A 160 0.27 -15.85 12.07
CA GLY A 160 -0.10 -16.21 13.45
C GLY A 160 0.11 -15.07 14.43
N VAL A 161 -0.39 -15.26 15.67
CA VAL A 161 -0.41 -14.23 16.72
C VAL A 161 0.98 -13.74 17.13
N ASP A 162 1.99 -14.60 17.04
CA ASP A 162 3.37 -14.30 17.42
C ASP A 162 4.17 -13.60 16.31
N ARG A 163 3.54 -13.39 15.15
CA ARG A 163 4.18 -12.77 14.00
C ARG A 163 3.49 -11.49 13.61
N GLY A 164 4.26 -10.41 13.58
CA GLY A 164 3.79 -9.13 13.05
C GLY A 164 3.52 -9.20 11.55
N VAL A 165 2.67 -8.30 11.10
CA VAL A 165 2.34 -8.08 9.69
C VAL A 165 2.60 -6.62 9.38
N ASP A 166 3.43 -6.36 8.37
CA ASP A 166 3.61 -5.03 7.77
C ASP A 166 3.17 -5.11 6.33
N VAL A 167 2.19 -4.27 5.95
CA VAL A 167 1.64 -4.27 4.60
C VAL A 167 1.38 -2.85 4.13
N THR A 168 1.75 -2.58 2.88
CA THR A 168 1.37 -1.35 2.19
C THR A 168 0.05 -1.58 1.46
N LEU A 169 -0.88 -0.69 1.68
CA LEU A 169 -2.23 -0.68 1.13
C LEU A 169 -2.45 0.61 0.36
N ASN A 170 -3.50 0.68 -0.41
CA ASN A 170 -3.81 1.85 -1.21
C ASN A 170 -5.31 2.16 -1.17
N ALA A 171 -5.67 3.42 -0.96
CA ALA A 171 -7.05 3.87 -1.04
C ALA A 171 -7.18 4.83 -2.24
N PRO A 172 -7.77 4.40 -3.36
CA PRO A 172 -8.02 5.27 -4.51
C PRO A 172 -9.30 6.10 -4.30
N TYR A 173 -9.49 6.64 -3.10
CA TYR A 173 -10.71 7.35 -2.73
C TYR A 173 -10.35 8.63 -1.99
N ASP A 174 -11.02 9.72 -2.33
CA ASP A 174 -10.96 10.96 -1.55
C ASP A 174 -11.43 10.70 -0.12
N LEU A 175 -10.57 10.97 0.83
CA LEU A 175 -10.90 10.86 2.24
C LEU A 175 -11.71 12.07 2.72
N ARG A 176 -12.65 11.80 3.62
CA ARG A 176 -13.50 12.82 4.23
C ARG A 176 -13.29 12.88 5.74
N PRO A 177 -13.52 14.03 6.37
CA PRO A 177 -13.54 14.12 7.83
C PRO A 177 -14.51 13.08 8.41
N GLY A 178 -14.04 12.31 9.41
CA GLY A 178 -14.83 11.24 10.03
C GLY A 178 -14.67 9.86 9.36
N ASP A 179 -13.95 9.74 8.26
CA ASP A 179 -13.58 8.44 7.70
C ASP A 179 -12.65 7.69 8.67
N THR A 180 -12.90 6.40 8.82
CA THR A 180 -12.13 5.50 9.68
C THR A 180 -11.85 4.18 8.96
N TRP A 181 -11.04 3.33 9.55
CA TRP A 181 -10.73 2.01 8.97
C TRP A 181 -11.00 0.89 9.96
N ILE A 182 -11.43 -0.23 9.44
CA ILE A 182 -11.57 -1.48 10.17
C ILE A 182 -10.84 -2.59 9.44
N VAL A 183 -10.49 -3.65 10.16
CA VAL A 183 -10.00 -4.89 9.56
C VAL A 183 -11.01 -5.99 9.86
N ALA A 184 -11.44 -6.71 8.83
CA ALA A 184 -12.37 -7.83 8.95
C ALA A 184 -11.80 -9.10 8.32
N LYS A 185 -12.29 -10.26 8.76
CA LYS A 185 -12.06 -11.54 8.06
C LYS A 185 -12.88 -11.53 6.78
N HIS A 186 -12.31 -12.02 5.70
CA HIS A 186 -13.03 -12.21 4.44
C HIS A 186 -12.76 -13.60 3.88
N PHE A 187 -13.79 -14.25 3.40
CA PHE A 187 -13.67 -15.50 2.67
C PHE A 187 -13.75 -15.20 1.17
N TRP A 188 -12.83 -15.73 0.37
CA TRP A 188 -12.65 -15.35 -1.02
C TRP A 188 -13.88 -15.48 -1.93
N ARG A 189 -14.87 -16.33 -1.54
CA ARG A 189 -16.15 -16.47 -2.25
C ARG A 189 -17.31 -15.71 -1.61
N ALA A 190 -17.10 -15.03 -0.50
CA ALA A 190 -18.17 -14.32 0.17
C ALA A 190 -18.39 -12.95 -0.49
N ALA A 191 -19.66 -12.59 -0.67
CA ALA A 191 -20.03 -11.26 -1.18
C ALA A 191 -19.90 -10.15 -0.13
N ARG A 192 -19.77 -10.51 1.16
CA ARG A 192 -19.72 -9.57 2.27
C ARG A 192 -18.60 -9.94 3.24
N PRO A 193 -18.01 -8.94 3.91
CA PRO A 193 -17.03 -9.20 4.95
C PRO A 193 -17.64 -10.02 6.09
N GLY A 194 -16.80 -10.83 6.71
CA GLY A 194 -17.14 -11.56 7.94
C GLY A 194 -16.91 -10.71 9.18
N ALA A 195 -16.52 -11.35 10.28
CA ALA A 195 -16.34 -10.66 11.56
C ALA A 195 -15.23 -9.61 11.52
N VAL A 196 -15.51 -8.43 12.07
CA VAL A 196 -14.51 -7.37 12.29
C VAL A 196 -13.57 -7.80 13.40
N VAL A 197 -12.27 -7.71 13.16
CA VAL A 197 -11.22 -8.12 14.10
C VAL A 197 -10.46 -6.95 14.71
N LEU A 198 -10.38 -5.81 14.00
CA LEU A 198 -9.76 -4.58 14.49
C LEU A 198 -10.67 -3.39 14.22
N ARG A 199 -10.77 -2.49 15.21
CA ARG A 199 -11.52 -1.23 15.14
C ARG A 199 -10.67 -0.07 15.65
N PRO A 200 -10.95 1.18 15.24
CA PRO A 200 -10.31 2.34 15.83
C PRO A 200 -10.46 2.35 17.36
N THR A 201 -9.39 2.71 18.03
CA THR A 201 -9.47 3.09 19.45
C THR A 201 -10.13 4.47 19.52
N THR A 202 -11.24 4.56 20.23
CA THR A 202 -11.89 5.83 20.57
C THR A 202 -11.01 6.67 21.49
#